data_ed0eeae7c70824804cc6140cb4002b75
#
_entry.id   ed0eeae7c70824804cc6140cb4002b75
#
_cell.length_a   1.000
_cell.length_b   1.000
_cell.length_c   1.000
_cell.angle_alpha   90.00
_cell.angle_beta   90.00
_cell.angle_gamma   90.00
#
_symmetry.space_group_name_H-M   'P 1'
#
loop_
_entity.id
_entity.type
_entity.pdbx_description
1 polymer ?
#
loop_
_entity_poly.entity_id
_entity_poly.type
_entity_poly.pdbx_seq_one_letter_code
_entity_poly.pdbx_strand_id
1 'polypeptide(L)'
;MDGLLTKTTGKGGYMVVKSSTRIFVPWLIGVGLAFMLSGFAAAADTIRLGVAGAHSGDLASYGLPTKRAAELVVKEYNAKGGVLGKKVEILAEDDVCKPEVATNTATKLVSGGVHVVLGHICSGATKTALGIYKDAGIVTMSSSATNPDLTQSGRYPNFFRTIASDDAQARLDAGFAMDVLKVKKIAVLHDKGDYGKGLAEFARSFIDASKKAKVVLFEGITPGAVDYSAVVNKIKQSGAEAVIYGGYHPEASSIVIQMRKKRMNTYFISDDGVKDDTFIKVAGKAAEGVYASGPKDTTKNPLAIAAIAAHKKTYNADPGAFFLNGYAAAQALLAAIQKAKSTKYAAVAKALRTYPVDTPLGKIKFDKNGDAIGVGFSMYQVKNGVYVEVPVAAAPAPKKKR
;
A
#
# COMPACT_ATOMS: atom_id res chain seq x y z
N MET A 1 -59.42 -35.38 25.67
CA MET A 1 -60.74 -34.78 25.45
C MET A 1 -60.75 -34.42 23.99
N ASP A 2 -61.14 -35.38 23.14
CA ASP A 2 -62.48 -35.62 22.64
C ASP A 2 -62.93 -34.47 21.75
N GLY A 3 -63.18 -34.66 20.58
CA GLY A 3 -63.84 -35.53 19.64
C GLY A 3 -64.33 -34.58 18.54
N LEU A 4 -64.81 -34.87 17.44
CA LEU A 4 -65.32 -36.03 16.80
C LEU A 4 -65.58 -35.76 15.33
N LEU A 5 -65.38 -36.73 14.51
CA LEU A 5 -65.74 -36.86 13.09
C LEU A 5 -67.22 -36.61 12.83
N THR A 6 -67.62 -36.13 11.66
CA THR A 6 -68.70 -36.70 10.90
C THR A 6 -68.51 -36.53 9.38
N LYS A 7 -68.61 -37.68 8.71
CA LYS A 7 -68.88 -37.88 7.28
C LYS A 7 -70.35 -37.65 6.99
N THR A 8 -70.74 -37.15 5.84
CA THR A 8 -71.93 -37.64 5.11
C THR A 8 -71.76 -37.60 3.60
N THR A 9 -72.08 -38.67 3.00
CA THR A 9 -72.13 -39.04 1.57
C THR A 9 -73.50 -38.63 0.96
N GLY A 10 -73.48 -38.42 -0.38
CA GLY A 10 -74.78 -38.34 -1.13
C GLY A 10 -74.53 -37.94 -2.60
N LYS A 11 -74.40 -38.91 -3.41
CA LYS A 11 -74.94 -39.34 -4.73
C LYS A 11 -75.67 -38.29 -5.56
N GLY A 12 -75.20 -38.10 -6.82
CA GLY A 12 -75.92 -38.53 -8.01
C GLY A 12 -76.66 -37.45 -8.82
N GLY A 13 -76.42 -37.35 -10.10
CA GLY A 13 -77.26 -36.64 -11.04
C GLY A 13 -76.60 -36.18 -12.29
N TYR A 14 -76.58 -37.06 -13.32
CA TYR A 14 -76.22 -36.68 -14.69
C TYR A 14 -77.36 -35.84 -15.30
N MET A 15 -77.05 -34.77 -15.99
CA MET A 15 -77.91 -34.23 -17.02
C MET A 15 -77.15 -33.84 -18.25
N VAL A 16 -77.37 -34.55 -19.35
CA VAL A 16 -76.93 -34.35 -20.70
C VAL A 16 -77.92 -33.36 -21.33
N VAL A 17 -77.44 -32.29 -21.95
CA VAL A 17 -78.18 -31.52 -22.95
C VAL A 17 -77.29 -31.23 -24.14
N LYS A 18 -77.82 -31.60 -25.29
CA LYS A 18 -77.22 -31.56 -26.62
C LYS A 18 -77.09 -30.14 -27.19
N SER A 19 -76.00 -29.94 -27.91
CA SER A 19 -75.85 -29.35 -29.24
C SER A 19 -76.73 -28.20 -29.74
N SER A 20 -76.11 -27.12 -30.13
CA SER A 20 -76.38 -26.54 -31.47
C SER A 20 -75.22 -25.66 -31.96
N THR A 21 -74.73 -26.07 -33.10
CA THR A 21 -73.74 -25.44 -33.91
C THR A 21 -74.25 -24.11 -34.48
N ARG A 22 -73.46 -23.02 -34.37
CA ARG A 22 -73.53 -21.91 -35.35
C ARG A 22 -72.12 -21.40 -35.61
N ILE A 23 -71.70 -21.53 -36.83
CA ILE A 23 -70.53 -21.05 -37.49
C ILE A 23 -70.62 -19.52 -37.65
N PHE A 24 -69.62 -18.78 -37.22
CA PHE A 24 -69.30 -17.46 -37.79
C PHE A 24 -67.80 -17.26 -37.82
N VAL A 25 -67.26 -17.06 -39.01
CA VAL A 25 -65.88 -16.78 -39.41
C VAL A 25 -65.78 -15.26 -39.63
N PRO A 26 -64.62 -14.69 -39.82
CA PRO A 26 -63.53 -14.29 -38.94
C PRO A 26 -63.36 -12.76 -38.84
N TRP A 27 -62.72 -12.26 -37.82
CA TRP A 27 -62.10 -10.93 -37.89
C TRP A 27 -60.68 -10.99 -37.36
N LEU A 28 -59.76 -10.69 -38.25
CA LEU A 28 -58.34 -10.41 -38.03
C LEU A 28 -58.16 -9.37 -36.93
N ILE A 29 -57.51 -9.72 -35.87
CA ILE A 29 -56.85 -8.77 -34.98
C ILE A 29 -55.44 -9.27 -34.80
N GLY A 30 -54.50 -8.51 -35.37
CA GLY A 30 -53.08 -8.72 -35.23
C GLY A 30 -52.69 -8.54 -33.76
N VAL A 31 -52.28 -9.64 -33.12
CA VAL A 31 -51.62 -9.59 -31.82
C VAL A 31 -50.16 -9.31 -32.12
N GLY A 32 -49.80 -8.03 -31.87
CA GLY A 32 -48.45 -7.59 -31.86
C GLY A 32 -47.65 -8.43 -30.87
N LEU A 33 -46.69 -9.18 -31.39
CA LEU A 33 -45.70 -9.90 -30.62
C LEU A 33 -44.78 -8.84 -29.98
N ALA A 34 -45.16 -8.36 -28.83
CA ALA A 34 -44.28 -7.56 -27.96
C ALA A 34 -43.10 -8.48 -27.56
N PHE A 35 -42.04 -8.43 -28.33
CA PHE A 35 -40.74 -8.90 -27.87
C PHE A 35 -40.40 -8.16 -26.60
N MET A 36 -40.70 -8.78 -25.47
CA MET A 36 -40.02 -8.42 -24.22
C MET A 36 -38.55 -8.77 -24.44
N LEU A 37 -37.80 -7.80 -24.95
CA LEU A 37 -36.37 -7.72 -24.73
C LEU A 37 -36.18 -7.55 -23.22
N SER A 38 -36.24 -8.68 -22.50
CA SER A 38 -35.62 -8.80 -21.19
C SER A 38 -34.16 -8.52 -21.41
N GLY A 39 -33.79 -7.24 -21.31
CA GLY A 39 -32.41 -6.85 -21.25
C GLY A 39 -31.79 -7.60 -20.08
N PHE A 40 -31.13 -8.72 -20.38
CA PHE A 40 -30.07 -9.18 -19.50
C PHE A 40 -29.17 -7.96 -19.35
N ALA A 41 -29.28 -7.26 -18.23
CA ALA A 41 -28.23 -6.37 -17.79
C ALA A 41 -27.03 -7.28 -17.60
N ALA A 42 -26.24 -7.44 -18.68
CA ALA A 42 -24.93 -8.00 -18.60
C ALA A 42 -24.26 -7.21 -17.46
N ALA A 43 -23.91 -7.89 -16.38
CA ALA A 43 -23.14 -7.26 -15.30
C ALA A 43 -22.02 -6.49 -16.00
N ALA A 44 -22.05 -5.17 -15.87
CA ALA A 44 -21.14 -4.31 -16.61
C ALA A 44 -19.74 -4.83 -16.34
N ASP A 45 -19.06 -5.30 -17.39
CA ASP A 45 -17.73 -5.89 -17.31
C ASP A 45 -16.77 -4.79 -16.83
N THR A 46 -16.49 -4.78 -15.53
CA THR A 46 -15.73 -3.74 -14.84
C THR A 46 -14.27 -4.15 -14.66
N ILE A 47 -13.36 -3.18 -14.66
CA ILE A 47 -11.99 -3.40 -14.21
C ILE A 47 -11.96 -3.23 -12.70
N ARG A 48 -11.63 -4.29 -11.94
CA ARG A 48 -11.55 -4.25 -10.49
C ARG A 48 -10.12 -4.03 -10.02
N LEU A 49 -9.89 -2.91 -9.34
CA LEU A 49 -8.65 -2.57 -8.65
C LEU A 49 -8.79 -2.97 -7.19
N GLY A 50 -8.03 -3.97 -6.75
CA GLY A 50 -7.88 -4.26 -5.33
C GLY A 50 -7.04 -3.18 -4.65
N VAL A 51 -7.41 -2.77 -3.44
CA VAL A 51 -6.62 -1.84 -2.62
C VAL A 51 -6.47 -2.46 -1.23
N ALA A 52 -5.24 -2.85 -0.89
CA ALA A 52 -4.92 -3.54 0.35
C ALA A 52 -3.91 -2.76 1.19
N GLY A 53 -4.13 -2.70 2.49
CA GLY A 53 -3.22 -2.04 3.42
C GLY A 53 -3.88 -1.77 4.77
N ALA A 54 -3.16 -1.11 5.67
CA ALA A 54 -3.70 -0.68 6.95
C ALA A 54 -4.71 0.46 6.75
N HIS A 55 -5.99 0.14 6.70
CA HIS A 55 -7.06 1.14 6.62
C HIS A 55 -7.60 1.51 8.00
N SER A 56 -7.21 0.77 9.04
CA SER A 56 -7.50 1.04 10.45
C SER A 56 -6.29 0.72 11.34
N GLY A 57 -6.42 0.96 12.65
CA GLY A 57 -5.37 0.72 13.64
C GLY A 57 -4.24 1.76 13.60
N ASP A 58 -3.16 1.46 14.31
CA ASP A 58 -2.06 2.40 14.58
C ASP A 58 -1.31 2.84 13.31
N LEU A 59 -1.33 2.02 12.26
CA LEU A 59 -0.63 2.28 11.01
C LEU A 59 -1.57 2.75 9.86
N ALA A 60 -2.80 3.17 10.20
CA ALA A 60 -3.75 3.69 9.23
C ALA A 60 -3.26 4.96 8.51
N SER A 61 -2.34 5.71 9.14
CA SER A 61 -1.71 6.90 8.55
C SER A 61 -0.93 6.60 7.26
N TYR A 62 -0.56 5.35 7.00
CA TYR A 62 0.09 4.91 5.76
C TYR A 62 -0.90 4.37 4.72
N GLY A 63 -1.88 3.58 5.15
CA GLY A 63 -2.82 2.89 4.25
C GLY A 63 -3.91 3.80 3.70
N LEU A 64 -4.51 4.64 4.55
CA LEU A 64 -5.58 5.55 4.13
C LEU A 64 -5.16 6.54 3.04
N PRO A 65 -3.96 7.17 3.07
CA PRO A 65 -3.52 8.02 1.97
C PRO A 65 -3.41 7.28 0.64
N THR A 66 -2.92 6.03 0.66
CA THR A 66 -2.83 5.20 -0.55
C THR A 66 -4.22 4.83 -1.09
N LYS A 67 -5.17 4.48 -0.21
CA LYS A 67 -6.56 4.23 -0.60
C LYS A 67 -7.21 5.46 -1.24
N ARG A 68 -7.08 6.63 -0.60
CA ARG A 68 -7.59 7.91 -1.13
C ARG A 68 -6.96 8.28 -2.47
N ALA A 69 -5.68 7.99 -2.65
CA ALA A 69 -5.00 8.17 -3.92
C ALA A 69 -5.62 7.29 -5.03
N ALA A 70 -5.88 6.01 -4.75
CA ALA A 70 -6.57 5.12 -5.66
C ALA A 70 -7.98 5.63 -6.02
N GLU A 71 -8.75 6.09 -5.04
CA GLU A 71 -10.10 6.65 -5.24
C GLU A 71 -10.08 7.86 -6.19
N LEU A 72 -9.11 8.77 -6.04
CA LEU A 72 -8.96 9.93 -6.92
C LEU A 72 -8.57 9.50 -8.34
N VAL A 73 -7.59 8.62 -8.48
CA VAL A 73 -7.16 8.12 -9.80
C VAL A 73 -8.29 7.38 -10.51
N VAL A 74 -9.02 6.51 -9.80
CA VAL A 74 -10.17 5.79 -10.37
C VAL A 74 -11.26 6.77 -10.81
N LYS A 75 -11.55 7.80 -10.02
CA LYS A 75 -12.50 8.86 -10.39
C LYS A 75 -12.08 9.56 -11.67
N GLU A 76 -10.79 9.89 -11.83
CA GLU A 76 -10.26 10.53 -13.03
C GLU A 76 -10.35 9.64 -14.27
N TYR A 77 -10.01 8.35 -14.14
CA TYR A 77 -10.12 7.40 -15.24
C TYR A 77 -11.58 7.20 -15.65
N ASN A 78 -12.49 7.05 -14.70
CA ASN A 78 -13.92 6.86 -14.98
C ASN A 78 -14.54 8.10 -15.65
N ALA A 79 -14.12 9.30 -15.28
CA ALA A 79 -14.55 10.54 -15.93
C ALA A 79 -14.09 10.63 -17.40
N LYS A 80 -13.04 9.89 -17.78
CA LYS A 80 -12.50 9.79 -19.15
C LYS A 80 -13.00 8.54 -19.91
N GLY A 81 -14.04 7.85 -19.41
CA GLY A 81 -14.59 6.64 -20.03
C GLY A 81 -14.00 5.32 -19.54
N GLY A 82 -13.26 5.35 -18.42
CA GLY A 82 -12.71 4.15 -17.78
C GLY A 82 -11.43 3.63 -18.41
N VAL A 83 -11.18 2.34 -18.24
CA VAL A 83 -10.03 1.62 -18.81
C VAL A 83 -10.54 0.57 -19.78
N LEU A 84 -10.04 0.56 -21.01
CA LEU A 84 -10.55 -0.28 -22.12
C LEU A 84 -12.05 -0.08 -22.38
N GLY A 85 -12.58 1.14 -22.15
CA GLY A 85 -14.01 1.42 -22.25
C GLY A 85 -14.87 0.86 -21.11
N LYS A 86 -14.25 0.31 -20.07
CA LYS A 86 -14.91 -0.28 -18.90
C LYS A 86 -14.72 0.60 -17.68
N LYS A 87 -15.76 0.69 -16.85
CA LYS A 87 -15.68 1.36 -15.54
C LYS A 87 -14.64 0.66 -14.65
N VAL A 88 -13.88 1.44 -13.90
CA VAL A 88 -12.98 0.92 -12.85
C VAL A 88 -13.71 0.95 -11.51
N GLU A 89 -13.64 -0.13 -10.77
CA GLU A 89 -14.18 -0.27 -9.41
C GLU A 89 -13.07 -0.64 -8.43
N ILE A 90 -13.16 -0.12 -7.20
CA ILE A 90 -12.24 -0.44 -6.12
C ILE A 90 -12.86 -1.49 -5.20
N LEU A 91 -12.09 -2.55 -4.92
CA LEU A 91 -12.32 -3.44 -3.79
C LEU A 91 -11.23 -3.16 -2.76
N ALA A 92 -11.62 -2.62 -1.60
CA ALA A 92 -10.68 -2.25 -0.55
C ALA A 92 -10.77 -3.24 0.63
N GLU A 93 -9.62 -3.76 1.07
CA GLU A 93 -9.51 -4.67 2.20
C GLU A 93 -8.43 -4.20 3.17
N ASP A 94 -8.73 -4.27 4.45
CA ASP A 94 -7.86 -3.86 5.55
C ASP A 94 -7.04 -5.04 6.06
N ASP A 95 -5.71 -4.88 6.09
CA ASP A 95 -4.78 -5.88 6.65
C ASP A 95 -4.17 -5.43 7.99
N VAL A 96 -4.49 -4.22 8.45
CA VAL A 96 -3.93 -3.58 9.65
C VAL A 96 -2.40 -3.72 9.77
N CYS A 97 -1.70 -3.86 8.64
CA CYS A 97 -0.25 -4.14 8.55
C CYS A 97 0.19 -5.48 9.18
N LYS A 98 -0.71 -6.43 9.36
CA LYS A 98 -0.41 -7.72 9.99
C LYS A 98 -0.31 -8.84 8.95
N PRO A 99 0.81 -9.59 8.92
CA PRO A 99 0.99 -10.69 7.98
C PRO A 99 -0.14 -11.74 8.04
N GLU A 100 -0.59 -12.10 9.24
CA GLU A 100 -1.66 -13.07 9.45
C GLU A 100 -3.02 -12.60 8.90
N VAL A 101 -3.29 -11.29 8.90
CA VAL A 101 -4.50 -10.70 8.32
C VAL A 101 -4.37 -10.57 6.80
N ALA A 102 -3.18 -10.28 6.30
CA ALA A 102 -2.91 -10.09 4.89
C ALA A 102 -3.23 -11.32 4.02
N THR A 103 -3.08 -12.54 4.57
CA THR A 103 -3.49 -13.79 3.91
C THR A 103 -4.99 -13.77 3.59
N ASN A 104 -5.82 -13.43 4.57
CA ASN A 104 -7.27 -13.37 4.40
C ASN A 104 -7.66 -12.24 3.46
N THR A 105 -7.05 -11.08 3.59
CA THR A 105 -7.22 -9.92 2.72
C THR A 105 -6.93 -10.27 1.26
N ALA A 106 -5.78 -10.91 0.98
CA ALA A 106 -5.43 -11.33 -0.36
C ALA A 106 -6.44 -12.36 -0.94
N THR A 107 -6.84 -13.33 -0.14
CA THR A 107 -7.84 -14.34 -0.53
C THR A 107 -9.19 -13.70 -0.89
N LYS A 108 -9.66 -12.73 -0.10
CA LYS A 108 -10.89 -12.00 -0.38
C LYS A 108 -10.81 -11.20 -1.69
N LEU A 109 -9.68 -10.49 -1.92
CA LEU A 109 -9.49 -9.73 -3.15
C LEU A 109 -9.46 -10.65 -4.38
N VAL A 110 -8.77 -11.79 -4.31
CA VAL A 110 -8.76 -12.79 -5.38
C VAL A 110 -10.16 -13.33 -5.65
N SER A 111 -10.89 -13.73 -4.61
CA SER A 111 -12.28 -14.22 -4.72
C SER A 111 -13.23 -13.13 -5.23
N GLY A 112 -12.95 -11.86 -4.92
CA GLY A 112 -13.67 -10.71 -5.44
C GLY A 112 -13.37 -10.40 -6.91
N GLY A 113 -12.48 -11.17 -7.56
CA GLY A 113 -12.18 -11.06 -8.98
C GLY A 113 -11.43 -9.77 -9.33
N VAL A 114 -10.50 -9.33 -8.49
CA VAL A 114 -9.63 -8.18 -8.81
C VAL A 114 -8.68 -8.53 -9.95
N HIS A 115 -8.39 -7.55 -10.81
CA HIS A 115 -7.51 -7.74 -11.95
C HIS A 115 -6.06 -7.34 -11.65
N VAL A 116 -5.88 -6.35 -10.78
CA VAL A 116 -4.60 -5.87 -10.26
C VAL A 116 -4.80 -5.40 -8.82
N VAL A 117 -3.72 -5.36 -8.02
CA VAL A 117 -3.78 -4.92 -6.63
C VAL A 117 -2.79 -3.78 -6.40
N LEU A 118 -3.27 -2.69 -5.80
CA LEU A 118 -2.47 -1.66 -5.16
C LEU A 118 -2.33 -2.01 -3.66
N GLY A 119 -1.16 -2.33 -3.23
CA GLY A 119 -0.86 -2.80 -1.86
C GLY A 119 0.02 -4.05 -1.89
N HIS A 120 0.25 -4.71 -0.77
CA HIS A 120 -0.01 -4.18 0.57
C HIS A 120 0.98 -3.06 0.93
N ILE A 121 0.77 -2.43 2.09
CA ILE A 121 1.58 -1.26 2.48
C ILE A 121 2.85 -1.69 3.23
N CYS A 122 2.73 -2.59 4.19
CA CYS A 122 3.83 -3.06 5.03
C CYS A 122 4.53 -4.27 4.42
N SER A 123 5.87 -4.32 4.50
CA SER A 123 6.67 -5.38 3.86
C SER A 123 6.28 -6.80 4.30
N GLY A 124 6.03 -7.03 5.59
CA GLY A 124 5.61 -8.34 6.11
C GLY A 124 4.23 -8.78 5.58
N ALA A 125 3.24 -7.88 5.58
CA ALA A 125 1.92 -8.12 5.01
C ALA A 125 2.01 -8.39 3.51
N THR A 126 2.80 -7.58 2.78
CA THR A 126 3.06 -7.75 1.34
C THR A 126 3.65 -9.13 1.06
N LYS A 127 4.72 -9.50 1.75
CA LYS A 127 5.43 -10.77 1.55
C LYS A 127 4.50 -11.98 1.69
N THR A 128 3.64 -11.96 2.70
CA THR A 128 2.67 -13.03 2.96
C THR A 128 1.60 -13.12 1.86
N ALA A 129 1.12 -11.99 1.36
CA ALA A 129 0.07 -11.95 0.33
C ALA A 129 0.55 -12.30 -1.09
N LEU A 130 1.83 -12.04 -1.40
CA LEU A 130 2.37 -12.12 -2.77
C LEU A 130 2.26 -13.50 -3.42
N GLY A 131 2.40 -14.57 -2.64
CA GLY A 131 2.21 -15.94 -3.14
C GLY A 131 0.81 -16.16 -3.67
N ILE A 132 -0.21 -15.71 -2.92
CA ILE A 132 -1.63 -15.84 -3.27
C ILE A 132 -1.93 -15.10 -4.58
N TYR A 133 -1.46 -13.86 -4.72
CA TYR A 133 -1.62 -13.08 -5.94
C TYR A 133 -0.85 -13.66 -7.13
N LYS A 134 0.35 -14.22 -6.89
CA LYS A 134 1.14 -14.89 -7.94
C LYS A 134 0.38 -16.09 -8.49
N ASP A 135 -0.12 -16.94 -7.62
CA ASP A 135 -0.85 -18.15 -8.02
C ASP A 135 -2.17 -17.83 -8.75
N ALA A 136 -2.80 -16.71 -8.38
CA ALA A 136 -3.97 -16.17 -9.09
C ALA A 136 -3.63 -15.39 -10.37
N GLY A 137 -2.36 -15.22 -10.72
CA GLY A 137 -1.95 -14.46 -11.91
C GLY A 137 -2.27 -12.96 -11.82
N ILE A 138 -2.15 -12.36 -10.65
CA ILE A 138 -2.48 -10.95 -10.37
C ILE A 138 -1.20 -10.14 -10.18
N VAL A 139 -1.08 -9.03 -10.92
CA VAL A 139 -0.04 -8.02 -10.69
C VAL A 139 -0.35 -7.25 -9.41
N THR A 140 0.65 -7.12 -8.56
CA THR A 140 0.58 -6.39 -7.29
C THR A 140 1.60 -5.26 -7.29
N MET A 141 1.20 -4.07 -6.82
CA MET A 141 2.11 -2.91 -6.73
C MET A 141 1.96 -2.22 -5.39
N SER A 142 3.06 -2.07 -4.65
CA SER A 142 3.07 -1.34 -3.38
C SER A 142 3.57 0.09 -3.55
N SER A 143 3.02 0.98 -2.74
CA SER A 143 3.46 2.37 -2.59
C SER A 143 4.56 2.54 -1.53
N SER A 144 4.78 1.55 -0.67
CA SER A 144 5.61 1.70 0.53
C SER A 144 6.31 0.43 1.03
N ALA A 145 6.03 -0.76 0.48
CA ALA A 145 6.75 -1.98 0.89
C ALA A 145 8.17 -2.02 0.30
N THR A 146 9.15 -1.75 1.13
CA THR A 146 10.53 -1.44 0.73
C THR A 146 11.50 -2.61 0.87
N ASN A 147 11.14 -3.71 1.57
CA ASN A 147 12.05 -4.83 1.77
C ASN A 147 12.59 -5.37 0.44
N PRO A 148 13.94 -5.51 0.26
CA PRO A 148 14.55 -5.98 -0.98
C PRO A 148 14.11 -7.37 -1.43
N ASP A 149 13.81 -8.28 -0.50
CA ASP A 149 13.36 -9.64 -0.80
C ASP A 149 12.11 -9.68 -1.70
N LEU A 150 11.28 -8.63 -1.64
CA LEU A 150 10.02 -8.55 -2.40
C LEU A 150 10.27 -8.48 -3.92
N THR A 151 11.36 -7.85 -4.36
CA THR A 151 11.73 -7.70 -5.77
C THR A 151 13.00 -8.45 -6.14
N GLN A 152 14.00 -8.51 -5.24
CA GLN A 152 15.33 -8.99 -5.56
C GLN A 152 15.51 -10.51 -5.35
N SER A 153 14.61 -11.17 -4.63
CA SER A 153 14.67 -12.62 -4.42
C SER A 153 14.33 -13.48 -5.66
N GLY A 154 13.70 -12.88 -6.67
CA GLY A 154 13.17 -13.57 -7.85
C GLY A 154 11.91 -14.41 -7.59
N ARG A 155 11.42 -14.49 -6.35
CA ARG A 155 10.24 -15.30 -5.97
C ARG A 155 8.92 -14.70 -6.44
N TYR A 156 8.85 -13.37 -6.57
CA TYR A 156 7.61 -12.64 -6.79
C TYR A 156 7.67 -11.78 -8.07
N PRO A 157 7.70 -12.40 -9.27
CA PRO A 157 7.79 -11.67 -10.54
C PRO A 157 6.54 -10.84 -10.83
N ASN A 158 5.46 -11.05 -10.07
CA ASN A 158 4.20 -10.31 -10.11
C ASN A 158 4.20 -9.04 -9.25
N PHE A 159 5.26 -8.79 -8.48
CA PHE A 159 5.35 -7.63 -7.59
C PHE A 159 6.11 -6.47 -8.23
N PHE A 160 5.59 -5.26 -7.97
CA PHE A 160 6.16 -3.98 -8.36
C PHE A 160 6.06 -2.99 -7.20
N ARG A 161 6.87 -1.93 -7.22
CA ARG A 161 6.74 -0.85 -6.22
C ARG A 161 7.14 0.50 -6.77
N THR A 162 6.48 1.55 -6.27
CA THR A 162 6.75 2.95 -6.63
C THR A 162 7.63 3.67 -5.60
N ILE A 163 8.38 2.91 -4.81
CA ILE A 163 9.31 3.39 -3.80
C ILE A 163 10.65 2.65 -3.97
N ALA A 164 11.75 3.24 -3.51
CA ALA A 164 13.05 2.58 -3.50
C ALA A 164 13.14 1.52 -2.40
N SER A 165 14.17 0.70 -2.40
CA SER A 165 14.33 -0.41 -1.47
C SER A 165 15.15 -0.06 -0.23
N ASP A 166 14.98 -0.86 0.85
CA ASP A 166 15.63 -0.65 2.15
C ASP A 166 17.15 -0.67 2.09
N ASP A 167 17.77 -1.39 1.18
CA ASP A 167 19.21 -1.37 1.02
C ASP A 167 19.73 0.01 0.58
N ALA A 168 18.98 0.72 -0.26
CA ALA A 168 19.28 2.10 -0.64
C ALA A 168 19.00 3.06 0.53
N GLN A 169 17.92 2.84 1.26
CA GLN A 169 17.55 3.66 2.42
C GLN A 169 18.55 3.51 3.57
N ALA A 170 18.87 2.29 3.97
CA ALA A 170 19.85 2.00 5.01
C ALA A 170 21.24 2.57 4.69
N ARG A 171 21.62 2.57 3.40
CA ARG A 171 22.87 3.22 2.95
C ARG A 171 22.81 4.72 3.16
N LEU A 172 21.68 5.37 2.89
CA LEU A 172 21.47 6.79 3.13
C LEU A 172 21.58 7.09 4.62
N ASP A 173 20.88 6.35 5.48
CA ASP A 173 20.83 6.56 6.93
C ASP A 173 22.20 6.35 7.57
N ALA A 174 22.88 5.25 7.25
CA ALA A 174 24.22 4.97 7.75
C ALA A 174 25.24 6.01 7.23
N GLY A 175 25.16 6.36 5.95
CA GLY A 175 26.01 7.39 5.35
C GLY A 175 25.79 8.75 6.01
N PHE A 176 24.55 9.15 6.25
CA PHE A 176 24.21 10.39 6.93
C PHE A 176 24.78 10.42 8.35
N ALA A 177 24.63 9.36 9.11
CA ALA A 177 25.20 9.24 10.45
C ALA A 177 26.73 9.42 10.44
N MET A 178 27.42 8.71 9.56
CA MET A 178 28.88 8.68 9.52
C MET A 178 29.52 9.89 8.82
N ASP A 179 28.91 10.38 7.74
CA ASP A 179 29.53 11.35 6.85
C ASP A 179 29.02 12.78 7.07
N VAL A 180 27.80 12.94 7.56
CA VAL A 180 27.22 14.27 7.88
C VAL A 180 27.30 14.55 9.38
N LEU A 181 26.75 13.65 10.24
CA LEU A 181 26.78 13.84 11.67
C LEU A 181 28.14 13.45 12.31
N LYS A 182 29.02 12.78 11.56
CA LYS A 182 30.39 12.40 11.96
C LYS A 182 30.45 11.49 13.21
N VAL A 183 29.37 10.77 13.51
CA VAL A 183 29.31 9.87 14.68
C VAL A 183 30.20 8.64 14.49
N LYS A 184 30.72 8.10 15.60
CA LYS A 184 31.60 6.93 15.61
C LYS A 184 31.01 5.72 16.30
N LYS A 185 30.01 5.90 17.16
CA LYS A 185 29.33 4.84 17.89
C LYS A 185 27.83 4.89 17.59
N ILE A 186 27.30 3.84 16.99
CA ILE A 186 25.93 3.78 16.52
C ILE A 186 25.21 2.60 17.20
N ALA A 187 24.07 2.86 17.83
CA ALA A 187 23.13 1.83 18.21
C ALA A 187 22.16 1.57 17.03
N VAL A 188 21.94 0.33 16.66
CA VAL A 188 20.98 -0.05 15.63
C VAL A 188 19.86 -0.84 16.28
N LEU A 189 18.64 -0.35 16.15
CA LEU A 189 17.44 -0.96 16.72
C LEU A 189 16.48 -1.37 15.61
N HIS A 190 15.61 -2.35 15.89
CA HIS A 190 14.56 -2.77 14.94
C HIS A 190 13.33 -3.35 15.63
N ASP A 191 12.21 -3.34 14.94
CA ASP A 191 10.91 -3.86 15.38
C ASP A 191 10.75 -5.39 15.27
N LYS A 192 11.79 -6.11 14.83
CA LYS A 192 11.79 -7.55 14.53
C LYS A 192 10.98 -7.98 13.29
N GLY A 193 10.22 -7.08 12.68
CA GLY A 193 9.44 -7.34 11.47
C GLY A 193 10.30 -7.42 10.20
N ASP A 194 9.73 -7.92 9.11
CA ASP A 194 10.41 -8.03 7.81
C ASP A 194 10.95 -6.67 7.31
N TYR A 195 10.25 -5.57 7.60
CA TYR A 195 10.69 -4.22 7.24
C TYR A 195 11.83 -3.75 8.14
N GLY A 196 11.54 -3.44 9.41
CA GLY A 196 12.49 -2.76 10.27
C GLY A 196 13.74 -3.57 10.57
N LYS A 197 13.61 -4.91 10.72
CA LYS A 197 14.77 -5.78 10.89
C LYS A 197 15.63 -5.83 9.63
N GLY A 198 15.02 -5.93 8.45
CA GLY A 198 15.73 -5.94 7.18
C GLY A 198 16.55 -4.67 6.99
N LEU A 199 15.94 -3.50 7.18
CA LEU A 199 16.61 -2.21 7.11
C LEU A 199 17.77 -2.09 8.11
N ALA A 200 17.55 -2.51 9.38
CA ALA A 200 18.58 -2.47 10.41
C ALA A 200 19.78 -3.38 10.09
N GLU A 201 19.56 -4.56 9.53
CA GLU A 201 20.61 -5.47 9.07
C GLU A 201 21.43 -4.87 7.94
N PHE A 202 20.79 -4.20 6.97
CA PHE A 202 21.50 -3.47 5.92
C PHE A 202 22.28 -2.30 6.50
N ALA A 203 21.72 -1.48 7.37
CA ALA A 203 22.39 -0.37 8.02
C ALA A 203 23.65 -0.86 8.77
N ARG A 204 23.52 -1.92 9.57
CA ARG A 204 24.66 -2.56 10.26
C ARG A 204 25.72 -2.99 9.25
N SER A 205 25.34 -3.70 8.21
CA SER A 205 26.26 -4.18 7.18
C SER A 205 27.06 -3.04 6.52
N PHE A 206 26.39 -1.91 6.22
CA PHE A 206 27.07 -0.73 5.64
C PHE A 206 27.98 -0.04 6.64
N ILE A 207 27.58 0.05 7.91
CA ILE A 207 28.45 0.64 8.96
C ILE A 207 29.70 -0.20 9.12
N ASP A 208 29.55 -1.52 9.28
CA ASP A 208 30.67 -2.45 9.48
C ASP A 208 31.63 -2.45 8.27
N ALA A 209 31.09 -2.46 7.05
CA ALA A 209 31.90 -2.42 5.82
C ALA A 209 32.63 -1.09 5.64
N SER A 210 32.09 0.02 6.13
CA SER A 210 32.69 1.36 5.98
C SER A 210 33.94 1.56 6.82
N LYS A 211 34.03 0.88 7.96
CA LYS A 211 35.07 1.06 9.00
C LYS A 211 35.16 2.48 9.56
N LYS A 212 34.16 3.34 9.27
CA LYS A 212 34.12 4.75 9.72
C LYS A 212 33.53 4.88 11.12
N ALA A 213 32.64 3.97 11.52
CA ALA A 213 31.98 3.90 12.81
C ALA A 213 31.83 2.43 13.25
N LYS A 214 31.39 2.24 14.49
CA LYS A 214 31.13 0.89 15.09
C LYS A 214 29.68 0.80 15.49
N VAL A 215 29.04 -0.34 15.25
CA VAL A 215 27.77 -0.71 15.85
C VAL A 215 28.07 -1.17 17.28
N VAL A 216 27.66 -0.37 18.28
CA VAL A 216 27.91 -0.63 19.71
C VAL A 216 26.73 -1.32 20.39
N LEU A 217 25.55 -1.36 19.73
CA LEU A 217 24.36 -2.06 20.16
C LEU A 217 23.58 -2.47 18.91
N PHE A 218 23.15 -3.73 18.82
CA PHE A 218 22.19 -4.21 17.83
C PHE A 218 21.09 -4.95 18.54
N GLU A 219 19.87 -4.41 18.56
CA GLU A 219 18.80 -4.94 19.42
C GLU A 219 17.41 -4.84 18.75
N GLY A 220 16.64 -5.93 18.87
CA GLY A 220 15.24 -5.96 18.48
C GLY A 220 14.33 -5.59 19.63
N ILE A 221 13.49 -4.57 19.46
CA ILE A 221 12.45 -4.21 20.40
C ILE A 221 11.20 -5.09 20.22
N THR A 222 10.27 -5.03 21.17
CA THR A 222 8.96 -5.69 21.05
C THR A 222 7.93 -4.65 20.65
N PRO A 223 7.35 -4.70 19.43
CA PRO A 223 6.30 -3.78 19.01
C PRO A 223 5.10 -3.80 19.96
N GLY A 224 4.47 -2.64 20.16
CA GLY A 224 3.32 -2.47 21.04
C GLY A 224 3.64 -2.49 22.54
N ALA A 225 4.91 -2.57 22.94
CA ALA A 225 5.27 -2.47 24.35
C ALA A 225 4.96 -1.07 24.90
N VAL A 226 4.49 -1.03 26.14
CA VAL A 226 4.19 0.25 26.83
C VAL A 226 5.45 0.97 27.26
N ASP A 227 6.52 0.22 27.59
CA ASP A 227 7.77 0.75 28.14
C ASP A 227 8.98 0.23 27.38
N TYR A 228 9.82 1.15 26.93
CA TYR A 228 11.11 0.91 26.27
C TYR A 228 12.31 1.32 27.11
N SER A 229 12.13 1.57 28.41
CA SER A 229 13.20 2.04 29.32
C SER A 229 14.42 1.11 29.35
N ALA A 230 14.22 -0.20 29.21
CA ALA A 230 15.29 -1.19 29.18
C ALA A 230 16.23 -0.96 27.98
N VAL A 231 15.69 -0.85 26.76
CA VAL A 231 16.49 -0.61 25.56
C VAL A 231 17.10 0.81 25.59
N VAL A 232 16.38 1.81 26.08
CA VAL A 232 16.90 3.18 26.24
C VAL A 232 18.08 3.21 27.22
N ASN A 233 18.03 2.42 28.30
CA ASN A 233 19.18 2.27 29.21
C ASN A 233 20.37 1.60 28.51
N LYS A 234 20.16 0.54 27.71
CA LYS A 234 21.22 -0.09 26.94
C LYS A 234 21.87 0.88 25.96
N ILE A 235 21.06 1.70 25.24
CA ILE A 235 21.60 2.76 24.36
C ILE A 235 22.51 3.70 25.16
N LYS A 236 22.06 4.16 26.32
CA LYS A 236 22.85 5.06 27.18
C LYS A 236 24.16 4.41 27.65
N GLN A 237 24.10 3.15 28.10
CA GLN A 237 25.25 2.39 28.58
C GLN A 237 26.26 2.08 27.47
N SER A 238 25.79 1.86 26.23
CA SER A 238 26.66 1.59 25.08
C SER A 238 27.50 2.80 24.66
N GLY A 239 27.16 3.99 25.14
CA GLY A 239 27.79 5.23 24.73
C GLY A 239 27.52 5.59 23.26
N ALA A 240 26.40 5.13 22.68
CA ALA A 240 26.01 5.45 21.32
C ALA A 240 25.79 6.95 21.13
N GLU A 241 26.34 7.52 20.09
CA GLU A 241 26.20 8.91 19.67
C GLU A 241 24.98 9.11 18.78
N ALA A 242 24.57 8.04 18.06
CA ALA A 242 23.37 7.99 17.27
C ALA A 242 22.64 6.64 17.44
N VAL A 243 21.33 6.67 17.29
CA VAL A 243 20.47 5.51 17.07
C VAL A 243 20.06 5.51 15.61
N ILE A 244 20.16 4.36 14.92
CA ILE A 244 19.43 4.09 13.68
C ILE A 244 18.34 3.10 14.05
N TYR A 245 17.07 3.47 13.81
CA TYR A 245 15.91 2.63 14.13
C TYR A 245 15.18 2.24 12.85
N GLY A 246 15.03 0.93 12.63
CA GLY A 246 14.19 0.36 11.58
C GLY A 246 12.84 -0.07 12.16
N GLY A 247 11.76 0.53 11.68
CA GLY A 247 10.41 0.23 12.14
C GLY A 247 9.42 1.39 11.96
N TYR A 248 8.38 1.42 12.79
CA TYR A 248 7.25 2.33 12.60
C TYR A 248 7.18 3.40 13.68
N HIS A 249 6.36 4.44 13.39
CA HIS A 249 6.23 5.62 14.25
C HIS A 249 5.71 5.35 15.69
N PRO A 250 4.86 4.36 15.99
CA PRO A 250 4.38 4.18 17.37
C PRO A 250 5.53 3.89 18.36
N GLU A 251 6.40 2.94 18.01
CA GLU A 251 7.55 2.56 18.82
C GLU A 251 8.62 3.64 18.83
N ALA A 252 8.91 4.23 17.65
CA ALA A 252 9.85 5.34 17.53
C ALA A 252 9.48 6.51 18.45
N SER A 253 8.19 6.88 18.47
CA SER A 253 7.67 7.96 19.31
C SER A 253 7.93 7.67 20.79
N SER A 254 7.62 6.46 21.23
CA SER A 254 7.80 6.04 22.63
C SER A 254 9.28 6.01 23.04
N ILE A 255 10.15 5.49 22.16
CA ILE A 255 11.61 5.44 22.41
C ILE A 255 12.17 6.85 22.51
N VAL A 256 11.84 7.74 21.55
CA VAL A 256 12.34 9.10 21.53
C VAL A 256 11.88 9.89 22.76
N ILE A 257 10.60 9.77 23.16
CA ILE A 257 10.08 10.40 24.38
C ILE A 257 10.91 9.96 25.60
N GLN A 258 11.19 8.65 25.73
CA GLN A 258 11.93 8.12 26.86
C GLN A 258 13.41 8.51 26.84
N MET A 259 14.03 8.60 25.65
CA MET A 259 15.39 9.12 25.49
C MET A 259 15.47 10.58 25.97
N ARG A 260 14.53 11.45 25.58
CA ARG A 260 14.50 12.87 25.96
C ARG A 260 14.21 13.04 27.46
N LYS A 261 13.33 12.23 28.05
CA LYS A 261 13.13 12.20 29.52
C LYS A 261 14.41 11.89 30.29
N LYS A 262 15.27 11.04 29.73
CA LYS A 262 16.60 10.72 30.30
C LYS A 262 17.70 11.72 29.92
N ARG A 263 17.33 12.86 29.28
CA ARG A 263 18.24 13.94 28.84
C ARG A 263 19.38 13.43 27.96
N MET A 264 19.07 12.46 27.08
CA MET A 264 20.05 11.93 26.12
C MET A 264 20.14 12.87 24.92
N ASN A 265 21.37 13.24 24.56
CA ASN A 265 21.69 14.05 23.37
C ASN A 265 22.01 13.18 22.14
N THR A 266 21.78 11.88 22.24
CA THR A 266 21.98 10.92 21.16
C THR A 266 21.09 11.27 19.96
N TYR A 267 21.66 11.36 18.77
CA TYR A 267 20.88 11.54 17.55
C TYR A 267 19.92 10.35 17.34
N PHE A 268 18.73 10.63 16.83
CA PHE A 268 17.79 9.59 16.42
C PHE A 268 17.56 9.71 14.92
N ILE A 269 17.92 8.68 14.18
CA ILE A 269 17.78 8.55 12.73
C ILE A 269 16.86 7.37 12.49
N SER A 270 15.90 7.51 11.61
CA SER A 270 14.98 6.45 11.25
C SER A 270 14.64 6.52 9.75
N ASP A 271 13.70 5.72 9.37
CA ASP A 271 13.29 5.40 8.03
C ASP A 271 11.95 6.06 7.64
N ASP A 272 11.39 5.68 6.50
CA ASP A 272 10.13 6.20 5.98
C ASP A 272 8.91 5.77 6.81
N GLY A 273 9.04 4.72 7.62
CA GLY A 273 8.06 4.33 8.63
C GLY A 273 7.97 5.29 9.82
N VAL A 274 8.89 6.24 9.93
CA VAL A 274 8.85 7.31 10.95
C VAL A 274 8.64 8.68 10.31
N LYS A 275 8.89 8.82 9.01
CA LYS A 275 8.62 10.04 8.26
C LYS A 275 7.10 10.22 8.03
N ASP A 276 6.36 10.36 9.13
CA ASP A 276 4.91 10.54 9.17
C ASP A 276 4.54 11.61 10.20
N ASP A 277 3.57 12.45 9.90
CA ASP A 277 3.13 13.53 10.80
C ASP A 277 2.56 13.00 12.11
N THR A 278 2.10 11.74 12.14
CA THR A 278 1.62 11.08 13.35
C THR A 278 2.75 10.89 14.35
N PHE A 279 3.98 10.60 13.89
CA PHE A 279 5.17 10.59 14.75
C PHE A 279 5.33 11.92 15.49
N ILE A 280 5.26 13.03 14.77
CA ILE A 280 5.42 14.38 15.36
C ILE A 280 4.29 14.66 16.35
N LYS A 281 3.05 14.31 15.99
CA LYS A 281 1.89 14.50 16.88
C LYS A 281 2.02 13.72 18.18
N VAL A 282 2.47 12.46 18.10
CA VAL A 282 2.59 11.58 19.28
C VAL A 282 3.81 11.94 20.13
N ALA A 283 4.96 12.16 19.50
CA ALA A 283 6.20 12.47 20.22
C ALA A 283 6.23 13.93 20.74
N GLY A 284 5.44 14.82 20.16
CA GLY A 284 5.36 16.24 20.52
C GLY A 284 6.74 16.90 20.47
N LYS A 285 7.10 17.63 21.53
CA LYS A 285 8.41 18.30 21.65
C LYS A 285 9.61 17.33 21.59
N ALA A 286 9.41 16.05 21.90
CA ALA A 286 10.48 15.05 21.83
C ALA A 286 10.89 14.72 20.38
N ALA A 287 10.02 14.98 19.40
CA ALA A 287 10.31 14.77 17.99
C ALA A 287 11.37 15.75 17.45
N GLU A 288 11.52 16.91 18.09
CA GLU A 288 12.43 17.96 17.59
C GLU A 288 13.86 17.45 17.43
N GLY A 289 14.45 17.69 16.25
CA GLY A 289 15.80 17.24 15.93
C GLY A 289 15.91 15.78 15.48
N VAL A 290 14.82 15.01 15.45
CA VAL A 290 14.80 13.65 14.92
C VAL A 290 14.99 13.69 13.41
N TYR A 291 15.80 12.76 12.89
CA TYR A 291 15.98 12.55 11.46
C TYR A 291 15.17 11.35 10.99
N ALA A 292 14.60 11.44 9.80
CA ALA A 292 13.96 10.30 9.14
C ALA A 292 14.22 10.39 7.64
N SER A 293 14.65 9.29 7.03
CA SER A 293 14.66 9.20 5.57
C SER A 293 13.26 8.92 5.06
N GLY A 294 12.95 9.39 3.86
CA GLY A 294 11.64 9.20 3.24
C GLY A 294 11.73 9.42 1.73
N PRO A 295 10.66 9.15 0.97
CA PRO A 295 10.64 9.42 -0.46
C PRO A 295 11.11 10.84 -0.76
N LYS A 296 11.85 10.99 -1.88
CA LYS A 296 12.28 12.31 -2.37
C LYS A 296 11.08 13.23 -2.52
N ASP A 297 11.27 14.49 -2.17
CA ASP A 297 10.24 15.51 -2.38
C ASP A 297 10.00 15.74 -3.89
N THR A 298 8.79 15.49 -4.32
CA THR A 298 8.30 15.70 -5.69
C THR A 298 7.20 16.76 -5.77
N THR A 299 6.97 17.50 -4.70
CA THR A 299 5.88 18.49 -4.62
C THR A 299 5.99 19.66 -5.62
N LYS A 300 7.16 19.83 -6.24
CA LYS A 300 7.37 20.79 -7.35
C LYS A 300 6.88 20.25 -8.71
N ASN A 301 6.61 18.96 -8.83
CA ASN A 301 6.06 18.38 -10.05
C ASN A 301 4.60 18.86 -10.25
N PRO A 302 4.23 19.39 -11.44
CA PRO A 302 2.86 19.84 -11.71
C PRO A 302 1.79 18.76 -11.45
N LEU A 303 2.08 17.48 -11.73
CA LEU A 303 1.18 16.38 -11.45
C LEU A 303 1.01 16.12 -9.94
N ALA A 304 2.08 16.32 -9.15
CA ALA A 304 2.00 16.24 -7.70
C ALA A 304 1.16 17.39 -7.12
N ILE A 305 1.38 18.63 -7.62
CA ILE A 305 0.57 19.79 -7.24
C ILE A 305 -0.91 19.53 -7.50
N ALA A 306 -1.26 19.03 -8.69
CA ALA A 306 -2.63 18.71 -9.07
C ALA A 306 -3.23 17.60 -8.17
N ALA A 307 -2.49 16.53 -7.91
CA ALA A 307 -2.94 15.43 -7.05
C ALA A 307 -3.19 15.88 -5.60
N ILE A 308 -2.27 16.70 -5.04
CA ILE A 308 -2.42 17.28 -3.70
C ILE A 308 -3.65 18.20 -3.63
N ALA A 309 -3.85 19.04 -4.63
CA ALA A 309 -5.02 19.92 -4.70
C ALA A 309 -6.34 19.12 -4.80
N ALA A 310 -6.37 18.06 -5.61
CA ALA A 310 -7.52 17.16 -5.71
C ALA A 310 -7.82 16.47 -4.37
N HIS A 311 -6.79 16.03 -3.64
CA HIS A 311 -6.94 15.44 -2.32
C HIS A 311 -7.54 16.45 -1.32
N LYS A 312 -6.95 17.64 -1.22
CA LYS A 312 -7.45 18.72 -0.33
C LYS A 312 -8.90 19.07 -0.63
N LYS A 313 -9.24 19.19 -1.91
CA LYS A 313 -10.62 19.49 -2.34
C LYS A 313 -11.60 18.37 -1.95
N THR A 314 -11.20 17.12 -2.03
CA THR A 314 -12.09 15.96 -1.83
C THR A 314 -12.24 15.59 -0.36
N TYR A 315 -11.14 15.65 0.40
CA TYR A 315 -11.10 15.14 1.78
C TYR A 315 -10.94 16.23 2.84
N ASN A 316 -10.82 17.50 2.44
CA ASN A 316 -10.60 18.65 3.34
C ASN A 316 -9.41 18.45 4.30
N ALA A 317 -8.35 17.83 3.82
CA ALA A 317 -7.15 17.49 4.59
C ALA A 317 -5.91 17.49 3.68
N ASP A 318 -4.74 17.68 4.27
CA ASP A 318 -3.47 17.43 3.59
C ASP A 318 -3.30 15.92 3.35
N PRO A 319 -2.67 15.51 2.23
CA PRO A 319 -2.34 14.12 2.00
C PRO A 319 -1.28 13.64 3.00
N GLY A 320 -1.46 12.41 3.51
CA GLY A 320 -0.49 11.76 4.40
C GLY A 320 0.68 11.11 3.67
N ALA A 321 1.47 10.36 4.43
CA ALA A 321 2.61 9.61 3.92
C ALA A 321 2.20 8.70 2.75
N PHE A 322 3.11 8.53 1.79
CA PHE A 322 2.95 7.65 0.60
C PHE A 322 1.78 7.98 -0.34
N PHE A 323 1.07 9.10 -0.14
CA PHE A 323 -0.04 9.49 -1.02
C PHE A 323 0.40 9.60 -2.49
N LEU A 324 1.50 10.34 -2.77
CA LEU A 324 1.99 10.50 -4.13
C LEU A 324 2.52 9.19 -4.73
N ASN A 325 3.11 8.32 -3.91
CA ASN A 325 3.53 6.99 -4.32
C ASN A 325 2.32 6.11 -4.66
N GLY A 326 1.25 6.13 -3.85
CA GLY A 326 0.01 5.43 -4.10
C GLY A 326 -0.72 5.94 -5.35
N TYR A 327 -0.71 7.25 -5.55
CA TYR A 327 -1.28 7.87 -6.74
C TYR A 327 -0.56 7.41 -8.01
N ALA A 328 0.79 7.46 -7.99
CA ALA A 328 1.61 6.97 -9.09
C ALA A 328 1.43 5.47 -9.35
N ALA A 329 1.28 4.67 -8.30
CA ALA A 329 1.05 3.23 -8.42
C ALA A 329 -0.31 2.92 -9.06
N ALA A 330 -1.38 3.58 -8.62
CA ALA A 330 -2.71 3.44 -9.23
C ALA A 330 -2.70 3.85 -10.71
N GLN A 331 -2.07 4.99 -11.03
CA GLN A 331 -1.91 5.43 -12.42
C GLN A 331 -1.13 4.41 -13.25
N ALA A 332 -0.01 3.90 -12.75
CA ALA A 332 0.83 2.94 -13.45
C ALA A 332 0.09 1.62 -13.74
N LEU A 333 -0.66 1.10 -12.76
CA LEU A 333 -1.45 -0.13 -12.93
C LEU A 333 -2.54 0.05 -13.98
N LEU A 334 -3.34 1.11 -13.91
CA LEU A 334 -4.42 1.35 -14.88
C LEU A 334 -3.89 1.69 -16.27
N ALA A 335 -2.82 2.49 -16.36
CA ALA A 335 -2.15 2.77 -17.63
C ALA A 335 -1.56 1.50 -18.27
N ALA A 336 -1.01 0.58 -17.46
CA ALA A 336 -0.47 -0.68 -17.96
C ALA A 336 -1.56 -1.57 -18.56
N ILE A 337 -2.74 -1.67 -17.92
CA ILE A 337 -3.91 -2.38 -18.49
C ILE A 337 -4.32 -1.75 -19.82
N GLN A 338 -4.43 -0.42 -19.87
CA GLN A 338 -4.80 0.33 -21.08
C GLN A 338 -3.80 0.10 -22.23
N LYS A 339 -2.48 0.15 -21.92
CA LYS A 339 -1.41 -0.07 -22.92
C LYS A 339 -1.33 -1.52 -23.37
N ALA A 340 -1.51 -2.46 -22.45
CA ALA A 340 -1.55 -3.89 -22.74
C ALA A 340 -2.80 -4.33 -23.52
N LYS A 341 -3.86 -3.52 -23.52
CA LYS A 341 -5.21 -3.88 -23.98
C LYS A 341 -5.70 -5.20 -23.36
N SER A 342 -5.32 -5.47 -22.11
CA SER A 342 -5.55 -6.74 -21.43
C SER A 342 -5.38 -6.58 -19.92
N THR A 343 -6.11 -7.40 -19.17
CA THR A 343 -5.94 -7.55 -17.71
C THR A 343 -5.07 -8.76 -17.34
N LYS A 344 -4.63 -9.56 -18.33
CA LYS A 344 -3.82 -10.75 -18.08
C LYS A 344 -2.43 -10.38 -17.54
N TYR A 345 -1.99 -11.10 -16.51
CA TYR A 345 -0.72 -10.90 -15.81
C TYR A 345 0.46 -10.59 -16.73
N ALA A 346 0.76 -11.50 -17.67
CA ALA A 346 1.96 -11.37 -18.52
C ALA A 346 1.94 -10.08 -19.36
N ALA A 347 0.77 -9.67 -19.85
CA ALA A 347 0.60 -8.47 -20.68
C ALA A 347 0.77 -7.20 -19.83
N VAL A 348 0.15 -7.16 -18.63
CA VAL A 348 0.25 -6.02 -17.70
C VAL A 348 1.67 -5.87 -17.17
N ALA A 349 2.30 -6.97 -16.74
CA ALA A 349 3.68 -6.96 -16.24
C ALA A 349 4.69 -6.53 -17.33
N LYS A 350 4.49 -6.96 -18.59
CA LYS A 350 5.28 -6.49 -19.73
C LYS A 350 5.10 -4.99 -19.95
N ALA A 351 3.85 -4.51 -19.91
CA ALA A 351 3.54 -3.09 -20.11
C ALA A 351 4.22 -2.21 -19.05
N LEU A 352 4.18 -2.58 -17.76
CA LEU A 352 4.85 -1.88 -16.66
C LEU A 352 6.36 -1.76 -16.89
N ARG A 353 7.00 -2.81 -17.41
CA ARG A 353 8.45 -2.80 -17.67
C ARG A 353 8.84 -2.05 -18.95
N THR A 354 7.89 -1.90 -19.88
CA THR A 354 8.19 -1.36 -21.23
C THR A 354 7.80 0.11 -21.37
N TYR A 355 6.62 0.49 -20.88
CA TYR A 355 6.05 1.82 -21.12
C TYR A 355 6.22 2.73 -19.90
N PRO A 356 6.92 3.86 -20.06
CA PRO A 356 6.98 4.86 -19.01
C PRO A 356 5.62 5.56 -18.83
N VAL A 357 5.32 5.94 -17.60
CA VAL A 357 4.09 6.65 -17.21
C VAL A 357 4.49 7.96 -16.54
N ASP A 358 3.87 9.08 -16.95
CA ASP A 358 4.01 10.36 -16.27
C ASP A 358 3.15 10.36 -15.00
N THR A 359 3.76 10.62 -13.86
CA THR A 359 3.14 10.49 -12.54
C THR A 359 3.57 11.65 -11.62
N PRO A 360 2.96 11.81 -10.45
CA PRO A 360 3.44 12.73 -9.42
C PRO A 360 4.91 12.53 -9.00
N LEU A 361 5.45 11.33 -9.19
CA LEU A 361 6.87 11.03 -8.89
C LEU A 361 7.80 11.38 -10.07
N GLY A 362 7.27 11.89 -11.16
CA GLY A 362 7.93 12.06 -12.44
C GLY A 362 7.58 10.93 -13.42
N LYS A 363 8.36 10.81 -14.47
CA LYS A 363 8.20 9.73 -15.44
C LYS A 363 8.82 8.45 -14.90
N ILE A 364 7.97 7.48 -14.53
CA ILE A 364 8.41 6.21 -13.96
C ILE A 364 8.26 5.06 -14.98
N LYS A 365 9.13 4.09 -14.83
CA LYS A 365 9.14 2.80 -15.50
C LYS A 365 9.73 1.79 -14.53
N PHE A 366 9.43 0.52 -14.68
CA PHE A 366 9.90 -0.52 -13.77
C PHE A 366 11.04 -1.34 -14.41
N ASP A 367 12.01 -1.69 -13.59
CA ASP A 367 13.11 -2.56 -13.99
C ASP A 367 12.67 -4.04 -14.11
N LYS A 368 13.62 -4.93 -14.41
CA LYS A 368 13.34 -6.37 -14.53
C LYS A 368 12.82 -6.99 -13.23
N ASN A 369 13.18 -6.43 -12.09
CA ASN A 369 12.79 -6.93 -10.77
C ASN A 369 11.43 -6.38 -10.29
N GLY A 370 10.94 -5.28 -10.89
CA GLY A 370 9.70 -4.60 -10.49
C GLY A 370 9.93 -3.34 -9.68
N ASP A 371 11.17 -2.89 -9.50
CA ASP A 371 11.49 -1.63 -8.84
C ASP A 371 11.31 -0.44 -9.80
N ALA A 372 10.68 0.64 -9.32
CA ALA A 372 10.56 1.86 -10.10
C ALA A 372 11.92 2.53 -10.30
N ILE A 373 12.22 2.90 -11.56
CA ILE A 373 13.43 3.62 -11.92
C ILE A 373 13.21 5.12 -11.72
N GLY A 374 14.17 5.80 -11.08
CA GLY A 374 14.15 7.25 -10.87
C GLY A 374 13.62 7.69 -9.50
N VAL A 375 13.05 6.77 -8.73
CA VAL A 375 12.66 7.02 -7.33
C VAL A 375 13.87 6.89 -6.39
N GLY A 376 13.76 7.45 -5.19
CA GLY A 376 14.82 7.38 -4.18
C GLY A 376 14.37 8.01 -2.87
N PHE A 377 15.30 8.10 -1.92
CA PHE A 377 15.08 8.71 -0.62
C PHE A 377 15.85 10.02 -0.45
N SER A 378 15.31 10.88 0.40
CA SER A 378 15.97 12.07 0.96
C SER A 378 15.97 11.94 2.48
N MET A 379 16.88 12.67 3.13
CA MET A 379 16.90 12.81 4.58
C MET A 379 16.09 14.04 5.00
N TYR A 380 15.27 13.87 6.03
CA TYR A 380 14.47 14.93 6.63
C TYR A 380 14.83 15.08 8.10
N GLN A 381 14.63 16.28 8.64
CA GLN A 381 14.74 16.55 10.07
C GLN A 381 13.47 17.21 10.57
N VAL A 382 12.99 16.82 11.74
CA VAL A 382 11.92 17.56 12.43
C VAL A 382 12.49 18.89 12.93
N LYS A 383 11.93 19.99 12.42
CA LYS A 383 12.25 21.36 12.80
C LYS A 383 10.96 22.15 12.99
N ASN A 384 10.77 22.72 14.16
CA ASN A 384 9.56 23.48 14.50
C ASN A 384 8.27 22.67 14.26
N GLY A 385 8.32 21.37 14.56
CA GLY A 385 7.17 20.48 14.45
C GLY A 385 6.79 20.06 13.02
N VAL A 386 7.69 20.21 12.03
CA VAL A 386 7.48 19.74 10.65
C VAL A 386 8.75 19.08 10.12
N TYR A 387 8.59 18.15 9.17
CA TYR A 387 9.72 17.57 8.46
C TYR A 387 10.27 18.53 7.40
N VAL A 388 11.56 18.86 7.51
CA VAL A 388 12.29 19.69 6.55
C VAL A 388 13.40 18.86 5.92
N GLU A 389 13.49 18.85 4.58
CA GLU A 389 14.56 18.12 3.87
C GLU A 389 15.94 18.69 4.24
N VAL A 390 16.88 17.80 4.53
CA VAL A 390 18.25 18.13 4.88
C VAL A 390 19.16 17.80 3.69
N PRO A 391 20.00 18.75 3.24
CA PRO A 391 20.97 18.45 2.20
C PRO A 391 21.91 17.32 2.64
N VAL A 392 21.93 16.25 1.88
CA VAL A 392 22.94 15.20 2.01
C VAL A 392 23.92 15.40 0.88
N ALA A 393 25.19 15.63 1.18
CA ALA A 393 26.23 15.66 0.16
C ALA A 393 26.15 14.34 -0.61
N ALA A 394 26.01 14.41 -1.94
CA ALA A 394 25.79 13.24 -2.78
C ALA A 394 26.81 12.15 -2.46
N ALA A 395 26.36 11.02 -1.96
CA ALA A 395 27.23 9.86 -1.78
C ALA A 395 27.79 9.49 -3.17
N PRO A 396 29.11 9.25 -3.31
CA PRO A 396 29.69 8.87 -4.59
C PRO A 396 28.99 7.62 -5.09
N ALA A 397 28.58 7.64 -6.37
CA ALA A 397 27.94 6.51 -7.02
C ALA A 397 28.79 5.24 -6.84
N PRO A 398 28.18 4.07 -6.61
CA PRO A 398 28.93 2.83 -6.44
C PRO A 398 29.79 2.60 -7.69
N LYS A 399 31.11 2.47 -7.48
CA LYS A 399 32.02 2.08 -8.56
C LYS A 399 31.52 0.73 -9.09
N LYS A 400 31.10 0.69 -10.36
CA LYS A 400 30.83 -0.57 -11.05
C LYS A 400 32.09 -1.43 -10.92
N LYS A 401 32.01 -2.56 -10.23
CA LYS A 401 33.04 -3.58 -10.34
C LYS A 401 33.10 -4.01 -11.80
N ARG A 402 34.24 -3.78 -12.43
CA ARG A 402 34.57 -4.34 -13.73
C ARG A 402 34.67 -5.85 -13.63
#